data_11dc98ef204fa6568eb39b3546c320f8
#
_entry.id   11dc98ef204fa6568eb39b3546c320f8
#
_cell.length_a   1.000
_cell.length_b   1.000
_cell.length_c   1.000
_cell.angle_alpha   90.00
_cell.angle_beta   90.00
_cell.angle_gamma   90.00
#
_symmetry.space_group_name_H-M   'P 1'
#
loop_
_entity.id
_entity.type
_entity.pdbx_description
1 polymer ?
#
loop_
_entity_poly.entity_id
_entity_poly.type
_entity_poly.pdbx_seq_one_letter_code
_entity_poly.pdbx_strand_id
1 'polypeptide(L)'
;MSYQQQALCLEFIQVAIGMKESLSAVLIEEDWAYLFEFCKRQALIGVGFTAVEKLHRNGVGCPQGLRMKWMSLALRIENLNDKLSRQCTEVVGRYGQDGLYACVLKGQGNLLNYPEDLGVRRMPGDIDVWCMAPCCGLVIPVLDGGRSQIGKLCHGRKAVMEYVMMQHRRSGGKEQPHIRYNHIEAPKLEGTEIEVHYRPSFCRNLLRNIRLQRWFASHADECMKHNTPMGFSVPTASVNVVYQMTHLFSHYFDEGLGLRQLMDYFFTLKAWHNDVAECWSRQSQLGMWCEGLGVPVMSAEEIMCTLRSFGMGKFAGAVMWVLHEVFAMPVQYYICQPDGHEGRKMLSEIMQGGNFGQYDERGKAMKQGGMVKHGMWKFLRIMRLVPSYPGEALWEPVFRVYHWLWRQVQ
;
A
#
# COMPACT_ATOMS: atom_id res chain seq x y z
N MET A 1 -0.28 4.76 26.25
CA MET A 1 0.85 5.62 25.81
C MET A 1 0.58 7.02 26.33
N SER A 2 1.56 7.63 27.05
CA SER A 2 1.45 9.03 27.50
C SER A 2 1.63 9.99 26.33
N TYR A 3 1.21 11.25 26.49
CA TYR A 3 1.42 12.28 25.48
C TYR A 3 2.92 12.49 25.16
N GLN A 4 3.77 12.49 26.19
CA GLN A 4 5.23 12.61 26.04
C GLN A 4 5.83 11.45 25.24
N GLN A 5 5.42 10.21 25.54
CA GLN A 5 5.85 9.04 24.78
C GLN A 5 5.40 9.08 23.33
N GLN A 6 4.20 9.57 23.06
CA GLN A 6 3.73 9.75 21.68
C GLN A 6 4.58 10.79 20.94
N ALA A 7 4.80 11.96 21.54
CA ALA A 7 5.62 13.00 20.95
C ALA A 7 7.04 12.50 20.64
N LEU A 8 7.68 11.78 21.58
CA LEU A 8 8.98 11.16 21.37
C LEU A 8 9.02 10.20 20.17
N CYS A 9 8.00 9.32 20.05
CA CYS A 9 7.91 8.41 18.92
C CYS A 9 7.80 9.14 17.59
N LEU A 10 6.99 10.20 17.52
CA LEU A 10 6.81 10.96 16.30
C LEU A 10 8.09 11.71 15.91
N GLU A 11 8.75 12.37 16.87
CA GLU A 11 10.04 13.02 16.63
C GLU A 11 11.11 12.02 16.15
N PHE A 12 11.15 10.83 16.74
CA PHE A 12 12.09 9.79 16.33
C PHE A 12 11.90 9.39 14.87
N ILE A 13 10.64 9.24 14.42
CA ILE A 13 10.35 8.97 13.01
C ILE A 13 10.71 10.17 12.12
N GLN A 14 10.46 11.40 12.56
CA GLN A 14 10.86 12.61 11.84
C GLN A 14 12.38 12.69 11.67
N VAL A 15 13.16 12.27 12.66
CA VAL A 15 14.62 12.15 12.54
C VAL A 15 14.99 11.06 11.52
N ALA A 16 14.32 9.90 11.57
CA ALA A 16 14.58 8.81 10.63
C ALA A 16 14.46 9.26 9.17
N ILE A 17 13.37 9.97 8.85
CA ILE A 17 13.07 10.42 7.47
C ILE A 17 13.73 11.75 7.09
N GLY A 18 14.53 12.37 7.98
CA GLY A 18 15.27 13.61 7.70
C GLY A 18 14.45 14.89 7.79
N MET A 19 13.31 14.87 8.48
CA MET A 19 12.49 16.07 8.73
C MET A 19 12.92 16.81 10.01
N LYS A 20 13.72 16.15 10.86
CA LYS A 20 14.39 16.71 12.05
C LYS A 20 15.82 16.19 12.13
N GLU A 21 16.72 16.98 12.71
CA GLU A 21 18.13 16.62 12.94
C GLU A 21 18.36 15.96 14.31
N SER A 22 17.51 16.28 15.28
CA SER A 22 17.67 15.84 16.67
C SER A 22 16.33 15.68 17.37
N LEU A 23 16.35 15.05 18.53
CA LEU A 23 15.20 14.96 19.44
C LEU A 23 15.15 16.14 20.39
N SER A 24 13.97 16.52 20.83
CA SER A 24 13.76 17.58 21.83
C SER A 24 14.10 17.12 23.26
N ALA A 25 14.08 15.80 23.51
CA ALA A 25 14.33 15.19 24.82
C ALA A 25 15.65 14.43 24.83
N VAL A 26 16.31 14.40 26.00
CA VAL A 26 17.43 13.50 26.27
C VAL A 26 16.89 12.11 26.55
N LEU A 27 17.41 11.10 25.83
CA LEU A 27 16.94 9.72 25.95
C LEU A 27 17.62 8.99 27.12
N ILE A 28 16.84 8.27 27.90
CA ILE A 28 17.30 7.26 28.86
C ILE A 28 17.20 5.85 28.26
N GLU A 29 17.69 4.84 28.94
CA GLU A 29 17.77 3.47 28.41
C GLU A 29 16.38 2.89 28.11
N GLU A 30 15.40 3.18 28.97
CA GLU A 30 14.01 2.74 28.81
C GLU A 30 13.35 3.35 27.58
N ASP A 31 13.70 4.58 27.20
CA ASP A 31 13.18 5.24 25.99
C ASP A 31 13.62 4.50 24.73
N TRP A 32 14.86 4.04 24.68
CA TRP A 32 15.37 3.25 23.55
C TRP A 32 14.64 1.93 23.37
N ALA A 33 14.38 1.21 24.48
CA ALA A 33 13.60 -0.02 24.45
C ALA A 33 12.16 0.25 23.98
N TYR A 34 11.57 1.35 24.44
CA TYR A 34 10.23 1.76 24.03
C TYR A 34 10.16 2.13 22.54
N LEU A 35 11.11 2.90 22.02
CA LEU A 35 11.20 3.27 20.60
C LEU A 35 11.40 2.04 19.70
N PHE A 36 12.19 1.05 20.14
CA PHE A 36 12.35 -0.21 19.45
C PHE A 36 11.02 -0.98 19.30
N GLU A 37 10.29 -1.15 20.41
CA GLU A 37 8.99 -1.84 20.40
C GLU A 37 7.92 -1.04 19.61
N PHE A 38 7.95 0.28 19.67
CA PHE A 38 7.11 1.14 18.84
C PHE A 38 7.38 0.91 17.34
N CYS A 39 8.64 0.97 16.93
CA CYS A 39 9.01 0.70 15.53
C CYS A 39 8.62 -0.71 15.07
N LYS A 40 8.75 -1.70 15.95
CA LYS A 40 8.30 -3.07 15.68
C LYS A 40 6.78 -3.14 15.48
N ARG A 41 6.00 -2.52 16.35
CA ARG A 41 4.53 -2.48 16.26
C ARG A 41 4.03 -1.76 15.01
N GLN A 42 4.76 -0.76 14.53
CA GLN A 42 4.40 0.03 13.34
C GLN A 42 5.05 -0.48 12.04
N ALA A 43 5.76 -1.61 12.09
CA ALA A 43 6.52 -2.16 10.96
C ALA A 43 7.56 -1.16 10.38
N LEU A 44 8.24 -0.44 11.28
CA LEU A 44 9.24 0.60 10.96
C LEU A 44 10.64 0.26 11.52
N ILE A 45 10.95 -1.00 11.78
CA ILE A 45 12.24 -1.40 12.40
C ILE A 45 13.44 -0.91 11.57
N GLY A 46 13.45 -1.15 10.25
CA GLY A 46 14.56 -0.71 9.41
C GLY A 46 14.67 0.81 9.35
N VAL A 47 13.56 1.50 9.12
CA VAL A 47 13.49 2.97 9.14
C VAL A 47 13.91 3.54 10.49
N GLY A 48 13.45 2.96 11.59
CA GLY A 48 13.87 3.38 12.94
C GLY A 48 15.36 3.23 13.16
N PHE A 49 16.01 2.23 12.56
CA PHE A 49 17.46 2.09 12.64
C PHE A 49 18.20 3.26 11.97
N THR A 50 17.66 3.86 10.92
CA THR A 50 18.21 5.08 10.32
C THR A 50 18.25 6.24 11.33
N ALA A 51 17.21 6.39 12.17
CA ALA A 51 17.25 7.38 13.26
C ALA A 51 18.32 7.04 14.29
N VAL A 52 18.47 5.78 14.68
CA VAL A 52 19.55 5.35 15.62
C VAL A 52 20.91 5.73 15.09
N GLU A 53 21.21 5.51 13.80
CA GLU A 53 22.48 5.87 13.19
C GLU A 53 22.70 7.38 13.11
N LYS A 54 21.66 8.16 12.76
CA LYS A 54 21.73 9.64 12.73
C LYS A 54 22.00 10.21 14.12
N LEU A 55 21.25 9.76 15.13
CA LEU A 55 21.40 10.19 16.52
C LEU A 55 22.77 9.79 17.08
N HIS A 56 23.27 8.59 16.76
CA HIS A 56 24.60 8.16 17.19
C HIS A 56 25.72 9.03 16.60
N ARG A 57 25.61 9.41 15.31
CA ARG A 57 26.56 10.37 14.70
C ARG A 57 26.56 11.73 15.39
N ASN A 58 25.39 12.12 15.93
CA ASN A 58 25.23 13.37 16.70
C ASN A 58 25.57 13.21 18.20
N GLY A 59 26.21 12.10 18.61
CA GLY A 59 26.66 11.87 19.97
C GLY A 59 25.60 11.30 20.93
N VAL A 60 24.39 10.96 20.44
CA VAL A 60 23.33 10.36 21.26
C VAL A 60 23.43 8.84 21.21
N GLY A 61 23.89 8.23 22.31
CA GLY A 61 24.16 6.79 22.38
C GLY A 61 22.93 5.92 22.61
N CYS A 62 22.69 4.94 21.72
CA CYS A 62 21.79 3.82 21.98
C CYS A 62 22.57 2.72 22.74
N PRO A 63 21.98 2.02 23.74
CA PRO A 63 22.61 0.89 24.42
C PRO A 63 23.17 -0.13 23.42
N GLN A 64 24.44 -0.51 23.59
CA GLN A 64 25.17 -1.30 22.59
C GLN A 64 24.44 -2.58 22.19
N GLY A 65 23.94 -3.36 23.16
CA GLY A 65 23.24 -4.61 22.89
C GLY A 65 21.96 -4.39 22.07
N LEU A 66 21.19 -3.35 22.36
CA LEU A 66 19.98 -3.01 21.61
C LEU A 66 20.32 -2.51 20.21
N ARG A 67 21.36 -1.66 20.08
CA ARG A 67 21.82 -1.19 18.77
C ARG A 67 22.25 -2.32 17.85
N MET A 68 23.00 -3.29 18.36
CA MET A 68 23.40 -4.48 17.58
C MET A 68 22.21 -5.32 17.14
N LYS A 69 21.25 -5.54 18.05
CA LYS A 69 20.00 -6.23 17.72
C LYS A 69 19.20 -5.50 16.62
N TRP A 70 19.07 -4.18 16.74
CA TRP A 70 18.34 -3.36 15.78
C TRP A 70 19.02 -3.38 14.40
N MET A 71 20.35 -3.21 14.37
CA MET A 71 21.18 -3.30 13.17
C MET A 71 20.99 -4.65 12.46
N SER A 72 21.05 -5.75 13.20
CA SER A 72 20.83 -7.09 12.62
C SER A 72 19.47 -7.24 11.94
N LEU A 73 18.42 -6.67 12.52
CA LEU A 73 17.08 -6.67 11.92
C LEU A 73 17.01 -5.76 10.70
N ALA A 74 17.64 -4.59 10.71
CA ALA A 74 17.68 -3.68 9.57
C ALA A 74 18.40 -4.32 8.37
N LEU A 75 19.56 -4.95 8.57
CA LEU A 75 20.28 -5.68 7.52
C LEU A 75 19.45 -6.84 6.93
N ARG A 76 18.69 -7.54 7.76
CA ARG A 76 17.78 -8.57 7.25
C ARG A 76 16.66 -7.99 6.38
N ILE A 77 16.15 -6.79 6.72
CA ILE A 77 15.15 -6.09 5.93
C ILE A 77 15.75 -5.66 4.59
N GLU A 78 16.97 -5.12 4.57
CA GLU A 78 17.68 -4.74 3.34
C GLU A 78 17.84 -5.93 2.40
N ASN A 79 18.34 -7.08 2.89
CA ASN A 79 18.48 -8.31 2.11
C ASN A 79 17.13 -8.84 1.57
N LEU A 80 16.04 -8.70 2.36
CA LEU A 80 14.70 -9.09 1.91
C LEU A 80 14.17 -8.15 0.81
N ASN A 81 14.45 -6.85 0.89
CA ASN A 81 14.07 -5.91 -0.15
C ASN A 81 14.80 -6.21 -1.47
N ASP A 82 16.10 -6.52 -1.44
CA ASP A 82 16.86 -6.92 -2.61
C ASP A 82 16.29 -8.19 -3.26
N LYS A 83 15.95 -9.19 -2.42
CA LYS A 83 15.29 -10.40 -2.90
C LYS A 83 13.96 -10.09 -3.58
N LEU A 84 13.10 -9.32 -2.92
CA LEU A 84 11.76 -8.98 -3.41
C LEU A 84 11.81 -8.15 -4.70
N SER A 85 12.78 -7.22 -4.84
CA SER A 85 12.96 -6.45 -6.06
C SER A 85 13.29 -7.35 -7.25
N ARG A 86 14.20 -8.32 -7.09
CA ARG A 86 14.49 -9.32 -8.12
C ARG A 86 13.28 -10.18 -8.46
N GLN A 87 12.52 -10.59 -7.45
CA GLN A 87 11.31 -11.39 -7.65
C GLN A 87 10.21 -10.62 -8.36
N CYS A 88 10.05 -9.29 -8.11
CA CYS A 88 9.12 -8.45 -8.87
C CYS A 88 9.48 -8.44 -10.36
N THR A 89 10.76 -8.25 -10.70
CA THR A 89 11.25 -8.29 -12.10
C THR A 89 10.97 -9.64 -12.74
N GLU A 90 11.23 -10.74 -12.02
CA GLU A 90 10.97 -12.10 -12.51
C GLU A 90 9.48 -12.34 -12.76
N VAL A 91 8.61 -11.97 -11.81
CA VAL A 91 7.16 -12.17 -11.91
C VAL A 91 6.58 -11.37 -13.06
N VAL A 92 6.91 -10.09 -13.16
CA VAL A 92 6.43 -9.22 -14.25
C VAL A 92 6.95 -9.71 -15.61
N GLY A 93 8.22 -10.08 -15.70
CA GLY A 93 8.82 -10.63 -16.93
C GLY A 93 8.15 -11.92 -17.37
N ARG A 94 7.86 -12.85 -16.45
CA ARG A 94 7.14 -14.10 -16.70
C ARG A 94 5.73 -13.84 -17.21
N TYR A 95 4.98 -12.93 -16.56
CA TYR A 95 3.63 -12.59 -16.98
C TYR A 95 3.60 -11.93 -18.36
N GLY A 96 4.60 -11.08 -18.66
CA GLY A 96 4.77 -10.48 -19.99
C GLY A 96 5.06 -11.51 -21.07
N GLN A 97 5.92 -12.50 -20.80
CA GLN A 97 6.21 -13.61 -21.72
C GLN A 97 4.96 -14.47 -22.00
N ASP A 98 4.10 -14.62 -21.01
CA ASP A 98 2.82 -15.34 -21.14
C ASP A 98 1.70 -14.47 -21.76
N GLY A 99 2.01 -13.23 -22.18
CA GLY A 99 1.10 -12.33 -22.90
C GLY A 99 0.19 -11.48 -22.01
N LEU A 100 0.47 -11.36 -20.72
CA LEU A 100 -0.21 -10.44 -19.81
C LEU A 100 0.55 -9.12 -19.69
N TYR A 101 -0.18 -8.03 -19.46
CA TYR A 101 0.39 -6.79 -18.97
C TYR A 101 0.42 -6.82 -17.44
N ALA A 102 1.50 -6.35 -16.83
CA ALA A 102 1.69 -6.42 -15.39
C ALA A 102 2.35 -5.15 -14.84
N CYS A 103 1.88 -4.67 -13.69
CA CYS A 103 2.35 -3.46 -13.02
C CYS A 103 2.42 -3.72 -11.50
N VAL A 104 3.57 -3.45 -10.87
CA VAL A 104 3.75 -3.60 -9.42
C VAL A 104 3.08 -2.45 -8.69
N LEU A 105 2.08 -2.74 -7.84
CA LEU A 105 1.19 -1.72 -7.27
C LEU A 105 1.73 -1.01 -6.02
N LYS A 106 2.30 -1.74 -5.11
CA LYS A 106 2.76 -1.27 -3.78
C LYS A 106 4.05 -2.00 -3.39
N GLY A 107 4.45 -1.93 -2.14
CA GLY A 107 5.66 -2.63 -1.72
C GLY A 107 6.88 -2.12 -2.47
N GLN A 108 7.44 -2.96 -3.33
CA GLN A 108 8.64 -2.66 -4.11
C GLN A 108 8.44 -1.51 -5.11
N GLY A 109 7.24 -1.34 -5.66
CA GLY A 109 6.91 -0.20 -6.50
C GLY A 109 7.01 1.16 -5.80
N ASN A 110 6.79 1.18 -4.48
CA ASN A 110 6.89 2.40 -3.69
C ASN A 110 8.33 2.77 -3.30
N LEU A 111 9.29 1.83 -3.35
CA LEU A 111 10.69 2.11 -2.99
C LEU A 111 11.29 3.21 -3.86
N LEU A 112 10.85 3.33 -5.10
CA LEU A 112 11.28 4.38 -6.03
C LEU A 112 10.96 5.81 -5.54
N ASN A 113 9.97 5.95 -4.66
CA ASN A 113 9.56 7.24 -4.09
C ASN A 113 10.40 7.64 -2.87
N TYR A 114 11.12 6.71 -2.27
CA TYR A 114 11.94 6.93 -1.09
C TYR A 114 13.34 7.41 -1.45
N PRO A 115 14.04 8.14 -0.54
CA PRO A 115 15.50 8.22 -0.58
C PRO A 115 16.09 6.80 -0.57
N GLU A 116 17.14 6.57 -1.37
CA GLU A 116 17.69 5.23 -1.59
C GLU A 116 18.08 4.52 -0.28
N ASP A 117 18.78 5.23 0.61
CA ASP A 117 19.23 4.75 1.92
C ASP A 117 18.08 4.38 2.87
N LEU A 118 16.92 5.00 2.69
CA LEU A 118 15.73 4.76 3.50
C LEU A 118 14.82 3.69 2.86
N GLY A 119 14.73 3.68 1.54
CA GLY A 119 13.90 2.72 0.79
C GLY A 119 14.28 1.29 1.06
N VAL A 120 15.59 0.97 1.04
CA VAL A 120 16.10 -0.39 1.34
C VAL A 120 15.74 -0.87 2.74
N ARG A 121 15.43 0.04 3.67
CA ARG A 121 15.03 -0.24 5.07
C ARG A 121 13.53 -0.24 5.32
N ARG A 122 12.71 0.00 4.28
CA ARG A 122 11.27 -0.15 4.38
C ARG A 122 10.93 -1.61 4.66
N MET A 123 10.08 -1.86 5.67
CA MET A 123 9.63 -3.24 5.97
C MET A 123 8.94 -3.85 4.75
N PRO A 124 9.48 -4.93 4.17
CA PRO A 124 8.89 -5.60 3.02
C PRO A 124 7.62 -6.36 3.38
N GLY A 125 6.89 -6.79 2.37
CA GLY A 125 5.67 -7.61 2.50
C GLY A 125 5.55 -8.58 1.33
N ASP A 126 4.33 -8.74 0.85
CA ASP A 126 3.92 -9.47 -0.33
C ASP A 126 4.26 -8.72 -1.64
N ILE A 127 4.17 -9.42 -2.75
CA ILE A 127 4.27 -8.84 -4.10
C ILE A 127 2.86 -8.66 -4.64
N ASP A 128 2.44 -7.41 -4.84
CA ASP A 128 1.16 -7.06 -5.43
C ASP A 128 1.34 -6.66 -6.87
N VAL A 129 0.75 -7.41 -7.78
CA VAL A 129 0.87 -7.17 -9.22
C VAL A 129 -0.50 -6.96 -9.83
N TRP A 130 -0.75 -5.78 -10.39
CA TRP A 130 -1.92 -5.55 -11.21
C TRP A 130 -1.71 -6.12 -12.60
N CYS A 131 -2.54 -7.10 -12.97
CA CYS A 131 -2.46 -7.77 -14.25
C CYS A 131 -3.68 -7.50 -15.11
N MET A 132 -3.43 -7.40 -16.42
CA MET A 132 -4.45 -7.23 -17.45
C MET A 132 -4.16 -8.18 -18.63
N ALA A 133 -5.23 -8.76 -19.14
CA ALA A 133 -5.17 -9.49 -20.41
C ALA A 133 -5.26 -8.51 -21.60
N PRO A 134 -4.66 -8.84 -22.75
CA PRO A 134 -4.84 -8.09 -23.99
C PRO A 134 -6.30 -7.94 -24.40
N CYS A 135 -6.64 -6.90 -25.15
CA CYS A 135 -8.02 -6.71 -25.66
C CYS A 135 -8.47 -7.86 -26.56
N CYS A 136 -7.55 -8.47 -27.32
CA CYS A 136 -7.80 -9.66 -28.14
C CYS A 136 -8.04 -10.94 -27.32
N GLY A 137 -7.84 -10.87 -25.99
CA GLY A 137 -7.94 -12.00 -25.08
C GLY A 137 -6.61 -12.74 -24.90
N LEU A 138 -6.61 -13.67 -23.95
CA LEU A 138 -5.47 -14.54 -23.62
C LEU A 138 -5.87 -15.99 -23.85
N VAL A 139 -5.05 -16.75 -24.59
CA VAL A 139 -5.23 -18.19 -24.77
C VAL A 139 -4.61 -18.93 -23.60
N ILE A 140 -5.44 -19.52 -22.76
CA ILE A 140 -4.99 -20.24 -21.57
C ILE A 140 -4.99 -21.75 -21.87
N PRO A 141 -3.84 -22.43 -21.76
CA PRO A 141 -3.74 -23.86 -21.97
C PRO A 141 -4.67 -24.62 -21.02
N VAL A 142 -5.46 -25.56 -21.58
CA VAL A 142 -6.25 -26.50 -20.78
C VAL A 142 -5.39 -27.72 -20.52
N LEU A 143 -5.18 -28.04 -19.24
CA LEU A 143 -4.44 -29.21 -18.80
C LEU A 143 -5.45 -30.34 -18.56
N ASP A 144 -5.41 -31.38 -19.40
CA ASP A 144 -6.17 -32.61 -19.19
C ASP A 144 -5.22 -33.78 -19.20
N GLY A 145 -5.14 -34.52 -18.07
CA GLY A 145 -4.30 -35.71 -17.92
C GLY A 145 -2.82 -35.53 -18.27
N GLY A 146 -2.26 -34.29 -18.12
CA GLY A 146 -0.86 -33.97 -18.44
C GLY A 146 -0.58 -33.69 -19.93
N ARG A 147 -1.59 -33.67 -20.80
CA ARG A 147 -1.47 -33.24 -22.20
C ARG A 147 -2.04 -31.85 -22.37
N SER A 148 -1.29 -30.97 -23.03
CA SER A 148 -1.76 -29.64 -23.43
C SER A 148 -2.79 -29.81 -24.56
N GLN A 149 -4.06 -29.54 -24.27
CA GLN A 149 -5.11 -29.44 -25.28
C GLN A 149 -5.22 -28.01 -25.81
N ILE A 150 -6.05 -27.80 -26.85
CA ILE A 150 -6.30 -26.50 -27.45
C ILE A 150 -6.68 -25.50 -26.34
N GLY A 151 -5.93 -24.41 -26.24
CA GLY A 151 -6.11 -23.40 -25.20
C GLY A 151 -7.49 -22.71 -25.31
N LYS A 152 -8.06 -22.35 -24.19
CA LYS A 152 -9.31 -21.58 -24.10
C LYS A 152 -9.02 -20.09 -24.18
N LEU A 153 -9.65 -19.40 -25.14
CA LEU A 153 -9.59 -17.95 -25.21
C LEU A 153 -10.44 -17.32 -24.08
N CYS A 154 -9.80 -16.53 -23.24
CA CYS A 154 -10.43 -15.81 -22.15
C CYS A 154 -10.16 -14.32 -22.27
N HIS A 155 -11.09 -13.47 -21.80
CA HIS A 155 -11.01 -12.01 -21.88
C HIS A 155 -11.07 -11.33 -20.50
N GLY A 156 -10.48 -10.16 -20.42
CA GLY A 156 -10.55 -9.26 -19.27
C GLY A 156 -10.13 -9.93 -17.96
N ARG A 157 -10.85 -9.67 -16.88
CA ARG A 157 -10.53 -10.18 -15.53
C ARG A 157 -10.58 -11.70 -15.43
N LYS A 158 -11.48 -12.33 -16.17
CA LYS A 158 -11.60 -13.80 -16.20
C LYS A 158 -10.32 -14.43 -16.76
N ALA A 159 -9.70 -13.82 -17.76
CA ALA A 159 -8.43 -14.30 -18.31
C ALA A 159 -7.32 -14.31 -17.26
N VAL A 160 -7.21 -13.25 -16.45
CA VAL A 160 -6.21 -13.16 -15.37
C VAL A 160 -6.46 -14.24 -14.30
N MET A 161 -7.71 -14.43 -13.89
CA MET A 161 -8.06 -15.46 -12.90
C MET A 161 -7.79 -16.87 -13.40
N GLU A 162 -8.20 -17.19 -14.63
CA GLU A 162 -7.96 -18.51 -15.24
C GLU A 162 -6.45 -18.78 -15.44
N TYR A 163 -5.70 -17.75 -15.81
CA TYR A 163 -4.25 -17.84 -15.92
C TYR A 163 -3.59 -18.23 -14.56
N VAL A 164 -3.95 -17.56 -13.48
CA VAL A 164 -3.40 -17.87 -12.15
C VAL A 164 -3.86 -19.28 -11.69
N MET A 165 -5.11 -19.64 -11.93
CA MET A 165 -5.58 -21.01 -11.64
C MET A 165 -4.82 -22.07 -12.44
N MET A 166 -4.47 -21.79 -13.70
CA MET A 166 -3.61 -22.66 -14.50
C MET A 166 -2.21 -22.80 -13.90
N GLN A 167 -1.62 -21.68 -13.41
CA GLN A 167 -0.32 -21.72 -12.71
C GLN A 167 -0.38 -22.62 -11.47
N HIS A 168 -1.43 -22.56 -10.65
CA HIS A 168 -1.63 -23.45 -9.50
C HIS A 168 -1.70 -24.92 -9.91
N ARG A 169 -2.43 -25.25 -10.99
CA ARG A 169 -2.49 -26.63 -11.51
C ARG A 169 -1.11 -27.12 -11.94
N ARG A 170 -0.31 -26.26 -12.61
CA ARG A 170 1.06 -26.61 -13.05
C ARG A 170 2.05 -26.78 -11.90
N SER A 171 1.90 -26.03 -10.82
CA SER A 171 2.77 -26.15 -9.63
C SER A 171 2.46 -27.38 -8.76
N GLY A 172 1.49 -28.20 -9.15
CA GLY A 172 1.09 -29.39 -8.37
C GLY A 172 0.33 -29.04 -7.07
N GLY A 173 -0.13 -27.81 -6.91
CA GLY A 173 -0.91 -27.36 -5.76
C GLY A 173 -2.23 -28.13 -5.66
N LYS A 174 -2.46 -28.80 -4.51
CA LYS A 174 -3.72 -29.51 -4.22
C LYS A 174 -4.81 -28.56 -3.72
N GLU A 175 -4.42 -27.37 -3.23
CA GLU A 175 -5.34 -26.38 -2.69
C GLU A 175 -5.81 -25.43 -3.78
N GLN A 176 -7.09 -25.06 -3.73
CA GLN A 176 -7.65 -24.02 -4.59
C GLN A 176 -7.07 -22.66 -4.16
N PRO A 177 -6.65 -21.81 -5.12
CA PRO A 177 -6.15 -20.48 -4.79
C PRO A 177 -7.26 -19.66 -4.10
N HIS A 178 -6.87 -18.86 -3.13
CA HIS A 178 -7.81 -17.99 -2.45
C HIS A 178 -8.18 -16.80 -3.35
N ILE A 179 -9.46 -16.73 -3.73
CA ILE A 179 -10.00 -15.66 -4.59
C ILE A 179 -10.68 -14.61 -3.73
N ARG A 180 -10.17 -13.38 -3.76
CA ARG A 180 -10.79 -12.20 -3.17
C ARG A 180 -11.45 -11.35 -4.24
N TYR A 181 -12.18 -10.31 -3.85
CA TYR A 181 -12.89 -9.45 -4.80
C TYR A 181 -11.96 -8.69 -5.76
N ASN A 182 -10.75 -8.39 -5.34
CA ASN A 182 -9.77 -7.59 -6.09
C ASN A 182 -8.57 -8.39 -6.61
N HIS A 183 -8.20 -9.51 -5.98
CA HIS A 183 -7.04 -10.30 -6.34
C HIS A 183 -7.26 -11.81 -6.19
N ILE A 184 -6.36 -12.56 -6.73
CA ILE A 184 -6.20 -14.00 -6.55
C ILE A 184 -4.76 -14.28 -6.11
N GLU A 185 -4.58 -15.14 -5.13
CA GLU A 185 -3.24 -15.57 -4.68
C GLU A 185 -2.61 -16.46 -5.75
N ALA A 186 -1.41 -16.13 -6.21
CA ALA A 186 -0.63 -16.95 -7.13
C ALA A 186 0.28 -17.94 -6.35
N PRO A 187 0.84 -18.96 -7.01
CA PRO A 187 1.84 -19.81 -6.39
C PRO A 187 3.01 -18.98 -5.85
N LYS A 188 3.46 -19.29 -4.62
CA LYS A 188 4.57 -18.57 -3.98
C LYS A 188 5.86 -18.72 -4.79
N LEU A 189 6.62 -17.64 -4.88
CA LEU A 189 7.96 -17.64 -5.46
C LEU A 189 9.00 -17.66 -4.34
N GLU A 190 9.73 -18.75 -4.17
CA GLU A 190 10.72 -18.93 -3.09
C GLU A 190 10.21 -18.53 -1.69
N GLY A 191 8.96 -18.86 -1.40
CA GLY A 191 8.29 -18.56 -0.12
C GLY A 191 7.65 -17.18 -0.04
N THR A 192 7.81 -16.32 -1.04
CA THR A 192 7.16 -14.99 -1.13
C THR A 192 5.72 -15.14 -1.63
N GLU A 193 4.78 -14.48 -0.97
CA GLU A 193 3.38 -14.42 -1.38
C GLU A 193 3.21 -13.44 -2.54
N ILE A 194 2.41 -13.84 -3.54
CA ILE A 194 2.12 -13.04 -4.73
C ILE A 194 0.62 -12.88 -4.84
N GLU A 195 0.14 -11.64 -4.78
CA GLU A 195 -1.25 -11.28 -5.00
C GLU A 195 -1.41 -10.70 -6.42
N VAL A 196 -2.14 -11.42 -7.27
CA VAL A 196 -2.42 -10.98 -8.64
C VAL A 196 -3.74 -10.21 -8.65
N HIS A 197 -3.64 -8.91 -8.75
CA HIS A 197 -4.77 -8.00 -8.77
C HIS A 197 -5.36 -7.90 -10.18
N TYR A 198 -6.61 -8.28 -10.36
CA TYR A 198 -7.42 -7.99 -11.55
C TYR A 198 -8.32 -6.76 -11.35
N ARG A 199 -8.28 -6.17 -10.15
CA ARG A 199 -8.74 -4.84 -9.77
C ARG A 199 -7.72 -4.24 -8.81
N PRO A 200 -7.16 -3.06 -9.06
CA PRO A 200 -6.16 -2.47 -8.15
C PRO A 200 -6.71 -2.25 -6.73
N SER A 201 -7.94 -1.78 -6.62
CA SER A 201 -8.63 -1.53 -5.35
C SER A 201 -10.15 -1.64 -5.53
N PHE A 202 -10.92 -1.46 -4.45
CA PHE A 202 -12.37 -1.45 -4.49
C PHE A 202 -12.99 -0.57 -3.40
N CYS A 203 -14.27 -0.19 -3.60
CA CYS A 203 -15.12 0.43 -2.59
C CYS A 203 -16.26 -0.53 -2.24
N ARG A 204 -16.74 -0.47 -0.99
CA ARG A 204 -17.93 -1.22 -0.55
C ARG A 204 -19.21 -0.66 -1.12
N ASN A 205 -19.27 0.66 -1.28
CA ASN A 205 -20.35 1.30 -2.01
C ASN A 205 -20.28 0.92 -3.49
N LEU A 206 -21.23 0.12 -3.96
CA LEU A 206 -21.21 -0.44 -5.32
C LEU A 206 -21.21 0.64 -6.42
N LEU A 207 -21.92 1.75 -6.21
CA LEU A 207 -21.96 2.84 -7.19
C LEU A 207 -20.60 3.56 -7.29
N ARG A 208 -19.96 3.81 -6.15
CA ARG A 208 -18.59 4.36 -6.10
C ARG A 208 -17.59 3.37 -6.67
N ASN A 209 -17.79 2.10 -6.41
CA ASN A 209 -16.92 1.04 -6.94
C ASN A 209 -16.98 0.97 -8.47
N ILE A 210 -18.14 1.13 -9.09
CA ILE A 210 -18.27 1.20 -10.55
C ILE A 210 -17.45 2.37 -11.10
N ARG A 211 -17.53 3.55 -10.48
CA ARG A 211 -16.74 4.73 -10.89
C ARG A 211 -15.24 4.46 -10.74
N LEU A 212 -14.83 3.91 -9.59
CA LEU A 212 -13.45 3.55 -9.30
C LEU A 212 -12.88 2.57 -10.33
N GLN A 213 -13.64 1.50 -10.67
CA GLN A 213 -13.19 0.52 -11.65
C GLN A 213 -13.08 1.11 -13.06
N ARG A 214 -13.98 2.04 -13.45
CA ARG A 214 -13.89 2.75 -14.72
C ARG A 214 -12.66 3.67 -14.75
N TRP A 215 -12.41 4.36 -13.65
CA TRP A 215 -11.23 5.23 -13.53
C TRP A 215 -9.94 4.44 -13.64
N PHE A 216 -9.78 3.30 -12.95
CA PHE A 216 -8.61 2.46 -13.13
C PHE A 216 -8.49 1.91 -14.55
N ALA A 217 -9.59 1.55 -15.18
CA ALA A 217 -9.57 1.06 -16.56
C ALA A 217 -9.09 2.14 -17.56
N SER A 218 -9.44 3.43 -17.34
CA SER A 218 -8.99 4.54 -18.20
C SER A 218 -7.52 4.90 -18.01
N HIS A 219 -6.90 4.56 -16.86
CA HIS A 219 -5.49 4.84 -16.56
C HIS A 219 -4.60 3.57 -16.62
N ALA A 220 -5.16 2.46 -17.05
CA ALA A 220 -4.44 1.19 -17.03
C ALA A 220 -3.26 1.15 -18.00
N ASP A 221 -3.45 1.64 -19.21
CA ASP A 221 -2.44 1.61 -20.27
C ASP A 221 -1.18 2.41 -19.88
N GLU A 222 -1.35 3.58 -19.28
CA GLU A 222 -0.22 4.38 -18.81
C GLU A 222 0.56 3.69 -17.68
N CYS A 223 -0.13 2.99 -16.76
CA CYS A 223 0.52 2.25 -15.68
C CYS A 223 1.28 1.03 -16.21
N MET A 224 0.69 0.27 -17.13
CA MET A 224 1.32 -0.92 -17.70
C MET A 224 2.55 -0.59 -18.57
N LYS A 225 2.63 0.62 -19.12
CA LYS A 225 3.74 1.11 -19.93
C LYS A 225 4.76 1.93 -19.13
N HIS A 226 4.49 2.29 -17.88
CA HIS A 226 5.40 3.07 -17.05
C HIS A 226 6.52 2.20 -16.47
N ASN A 227 7.44 1.83 -17.36
CA ASN A 227 8.61 1.02 -17.03
C ASN A 227 9.61 1.81 -16.17
N THR A 228 10.21 1.14 -15.22
CA THR A 228 11.20 1.69 -14.29
C THR A 228 12.59 1.07 -14.53
N PRO A 229 13.67 1.72 -14.07
CA PRO A 229 15.01 1.14 -14.09
C PRO A 229 15.13 -0.19 -13.33
N MET A 230 14.18 -0.50 -12.45
CA MET A 230 14.14 -1.76 -11.71
C MET A 230 13.66 -2.96 -12.55
N GLY A 231 13.28 -2.73 -13.82
CA GLY A 231 12.88 -3.80 -14.74
C GLY A 231 11.42 -4.25 -14.63
N PHE A 232 10.58 -3.47 -13.96
CA PHE A 232 9.13 -3.66 -13.90
C PHE A 232 8.38 -2.32 -13.98
N SER A 233 7.12 -2.38 -14.39
CA SER A 233 6.25 -1.21 -14.45
C SER A 233 5.62 -0.93 -13.09
N VAL A 234 5.35 0.36 -12.81
CA VAL A 234 4.63 0.84 -11.62
C VAL A 234 3.56 1.85 -12.03
N PRO A 235 2.55 2.14 -11.20
CA PRO A 235 1.60 3.22 -11.48
C PRO A 235 2.34 4.56 -11.67
N THR A 236 1.84 5.40 -12.59
CA THR A 236 2.32 6.78 -12.71
C THR A 236 2.09 7.55 -11.42
N ALA A 237 2.84 8.61 -11.16
CA ALA A 237 2.77 9.34 -9.89
C ALA A 237 1.33 9.75 -9.52
N SER A 238 0.58 10.31 -10.46
CA SER A 238 -0.82 10.72 -10.24
C SER A 238 -1.74 9.54 -9.92
N VAL A 239 -1.61 8.45 -10.67
CA VAL A 239 -2.39 7.23 -10.44
C VAL A 239 -2.02 6.60 -9.10
N ASN A 240 -0.74 6.63 -8.73
CA ASN A 240 -0.27 6.08 -7.46
C ASN A 240 -0.83 6.86 -6.26
N VAL A 241 -0.92 8.20 -6.32
CA VAL A 241 -1.56 9.01 -5.27
C VAL A 241 -3.00 8.59 -5.06
N VAL A 242 -3.78 8.43 -6.12
CA VAL A 242 -5.18 7.98 -6.02
C VAL A 242 -5.27 6.52 -5.58
N TYR A 243 -4.46 5.63 -6.16
CA TYR A 243 -4.45 4.22 -5.81
C TYR A 243 -4.13 4.00 -4.33
N GLN A 244 -3.06 4.60 -3.82
CA GLN A 244 -2.68 4.40 -2.43
C GLN A 244 -3.70 5.00 -1.46
N MET A 245 -4.35 6.13 -1.78
CA MET A 245 -5.46 6.65 -0.97
C MET A 245 -6.62 5.64 -0.91
N THR A 246 -6.98 5.02 -2.04
CA THR A 246 -8.05 3.99 -2.05
C THR A 246 -7.64 2.74 -1.26
N HIS A 247 -6.36 2.39 -1.29
CA HIS A 247 -5.80 1.27 -0.55
C HIS A 247 -5.79 1.53 0.96
N LEU A 248 -5.34 2.71 1.40
CA LEU A 248 -5.42 3.17 2.79
C LEU A 248 -6.87 3.15 3.29
N PHE A 249 -7.81 3.66 2.47
CA PHE A 249 -9.22 3.68 2.82
C PHE A 249 -9.78 2.27 3.04
N SER A 250 -9.47 1.32 2.15
CA SER A 250 -9.88 -0.07 2.28
C SER A 250 -9.35 -0.71 3.57
N HIS A 251 -8.05 -0.57 3.87
CA HIS A 251 -7.45 -1.12 5.08
C HIS A 251 -7.99 -0.48 6.36
N TYR A 252 -8.27 0.83 6.34
CA TYR A 252 -8.85 1.52 7.49
C TYR A 252 -10.17 0.89 7.92
N PHE A 253 -10.97 0.42 6.98
CA PHE A 253 -12.22 -0.30 7.26
C PHE A 253 -11.99 -1.76 7.64
N ASP A 254 -11.07 -2.47 7.00
CA ASP A 254 -10.91 -3.91 7.19
C ASP A 254 -10.13 -4.28 8.46
N GLU A 255 -8.92 -3.74 8.59
CA GLU A 255 -7.95 -4.22 9.58
C GLU A 255 -7.39 -3.08 10.43
N GLY A 256 -7.29 -1.89 9.89
CA GLY A 256 -6.62 -0.72 10.44
C GLY A 256 -5.39 -0.35 9.62
N LEU A 257 -4.89 0.86 9.89
CA LEU A 257 -3.68 1.39 9.26
C LEU A 257 -2.50 1.29 10.23
N GLY A 258 -1.29 1.24 9.67
CA GLY A 258 -0.04 1.46 10.38
C GLY A 258 0.73 2.64 9.80
N LEU A 259 1.75 3.10 10.51
CA LEU A 259 2.57 4.21 10.05
C LEU A 259 3.39 3.86 8.81
N ARG A 260 3.67 2.58 8.56
CA ARG A 260 4.36 2.15 7.34
C ARG A 260 3.60 2.53 6.08
N GLN A 261 2.28 2.25 6.02
CA GLN A 261 1.46 2.60 4.86
C GLN A 261 1.32 4.11 4.68
N LEU A 262 1.23 4.86 5.77
CA LEU A 262 1.20 6.31 5.72
C LEU A 262 2.55 6.91 5.29
N MET A 263 3.66 6.28 5.65
CA MET A 263 4.99 6.67 5.17
C MET A 263 5.14 6.43 3.65
N ASP A 264 4.63 5.29 3.15
CA ASP A 264 4.56 5.06 1.70
C ASP A 264 3.79 6.20 1.01
N TYR A 265 2.67 6.60 1.59
CA TYR A 265 1.86 7.68 1.02
C TYR A 265 2.53 9.06 1.12
N PHE A 266 3.25 9.34 2.22
CA PHE A 266 4.07 10.56 2.36
C PHE A 266 5.09 10.68 1.22
N PHE A 267 5.84 9.63 0.95
CA PHE A 267 6.83 9.64 -0.13
C PHE A 267 6.19 9.65 -1.52
N THR A 268 5.04 9.03 -1.69
CA THR A 268 4.28 9.11 -2.95
C THR A 268 3.81 10.54 -3.24
N LEU A 269 3.32 11.26 -2.24
CA LEU A 269 2.93 12.68 -2.40
C LEU A 269 4.13 13.57 -2.72
N LYS A 270 5.27 13.29 -2.09
CA LYS A 270 6.52 14.03 -2.38
C LYS A 270 6.99 13.79 -3.81
N ALA A 271 6.99 12.53 -4.27
CA ALA A 271 7.36 12.18 -5.65
C ALA A 271 6.41 12.84 -6.66
N TRP A 272 5.09 12.71 -6.45
CA TRP A 272 4.09 13.35 -7.30
C TRP A 272 4.25 14.88 -7.38
N HIS A 273 4.51 15.55 -6.25
CA HIS A 273 4.73 17.00 -6.22
C HIS A 273 5.98 17.38 -7.05
N ASN A 274 7.05 16.61 -6.97
CA ASN A 274 8.25 16.84 -7.76
C ASN A 274 7.98 16.69 -9.25
N ASP A 275 7.21 15.69 -9.67
CA ASP A 275 6.80 15.50 -11.08
C ASP A 275 5.95 16.66 -11.57
N VAL A 276 5.01 17.17 -10.74
CA VAL A 276 4.24 18.39 -11.05
C VAL A 276 5.17 19.58 -11.24
N ALA A 277 6.11 19.79 -10.32
CA ALA A 277 7.05 20.92 -10.39
C ALA A 277 7.96 20.84 -11.63
N GLU A 278 8.42 19.65 -11.98
CA GLU A 278 9.23 19.44 -13.18
C GLU A 278 8.41 19.70 -14.46
N CYS A 279 7.17 19.25 -14.52
CA CYS A 279 6.27 19.51 -15.63
C CYS A 279 6.04 21.02 -15.82
N TRP A 280 5.76 21.78 -14.75
CA TRP A 280 5.60 23.23 -14.80
C TRP A 280 6.87 23.96 -15.24
N SER A 281 8.05 23.54 -14.76
CA SER A 281 9.32 24.16 -15.15
C SER A 281 9.63 23.97 -16.63
N ARG A 282 9.37 22.79 -17.19
CA ARG A 282 9.53 22.50 -18.62
C ARG A 282 8.53 23.27 -19.48
N GLN A 283 7.28 23.38 -19.08
CA GLN A 283 6.25 24.13 -19.78
C GLN A 283 6.59 25.63 -19.86
N SER A 284 7.11 26.21 -18.77
CA SER A 284 7.53 27.61 -18.73
C SER A 284 8.75 27.91 -19.59
N GLN A 285 9.65 26.94 -19.78
CA GLN A 285 10.86 27.11 -20.60
C GLN A 285 10.63 26.91 -22.09
N LEU A 286 9.71 26.05 -22.49
CA LEU A 286 9.53 25.63 -23.88
C LEU A 286 8.27 26.20 -24.54
N GLY A 287 7.35 26.84 -23.80
CA GLY A 287 6.09 27.34 -24.32
C GLY A 287 5.19 26.28 -24.99
N MET A 288 5.50 25.02 -24.81
CA MET A 288 4.84 23.87 -25.40
C MET A 288 4.30 22.96 -24.29
N TRP A 289 3.18 22.32 -24.54
CA TRP A 289 2.64 21.25 -23.70
C TRP A 289 3.69 20.14 -23.52
N CYS A 290 3.75 19.55 -22.31
CA CYS A 290 4.72 18.51 -21.96
C CYS A 290 4.51 17.21 -22.78
N GLU A 291 4.84 17.23 -24.06
CA GLU A 291 4.87 16.01 -24.88
C GLU A 291 6.05 15.08 -24.53
N GLY A 292 7.03 15.57 -23.75
CA GLY A 292 8.27 14.83 -23.44
C GLY A 292 8.18 13.81 -22.32
N LEU A 293 7.19 13.88 -21.41
CA LEU A 293 6.96 12.87 -20.35
C LEU A 293 5.85 11.87 -20.73
N GLY A 294 5.11 12.10 -21.80
CA GLY A 294 4.11 11.16 -22.34
C GLY A 294 2.92 10.84 -21.43
N VAL A 295 2.88 11.35 -20.19
CA VAL A 295 1.84 11.05 -19.20
C VAL A 295 1.37 12.35 -18.56
N PRO A 296 0.07 12.66 -18.59
CA PRO A 296 -0.48 13.86 -17.95
C PRO A 296 -0.37 13.74 -16.42
N VAL A 297 0.28 14.72 -15.79
CA VAL A 297 0.34 14.80 -14.33
C VAL A 297 -0.90 15.53 -13.82
N MET A 298 -1.73 14.88 -13.01
CA MET A 298 -2.93 15.46 -12.42
C MET A 298 -2.56 16.52 -11.36
N SER A 299 -3.26 17.63 -11.35
CA SER A 299 -3.19 18.62 -10.29
C SER A 299 -3.82 18.11 -8.98
N ALA A 300 -3.52 18.77 -7.86
CA ALA A 300 -4.15 18.45 -6.56
C ALA A 300 -5.69 18.57 -6.62
N GLU A 301 -6.22 19.50 -7.39
CA GLU A 301 -7.66 19.70 -7.56
C GLU A 301 -8.31 18.53 -8.32
N GLU A 302 -7.68 18.04 -9.40
CA GLU A 302 -8.14 16.90 -10.18
C GLU A 302 -8.08 15.59 -9.35
N ILE A 303 -6.99 15.38 -8.59
CA ILE A 303 -6.88 14.27 -7.64
C ILE A 303 -8.02 14.34 -6.62
N MET A 304 -8.27 15.51 -6.02
CA MET A 304 -9.32 15.65 -5.02
C MET A 304 -10.73 15.52 -5.62
N CYS A 305 -10.97 16.00 -6.84
CA CYS A 305 -12.23 15.78 -7.55
C CYS A 305 -12.47 14.26 -7.74
N THR A 306 -11.45 13.56 -8.17
CA THR A 306 -11.46 12.08 -8.32
C THR A 306 -11.77 11.38 -6.99
N LEU A 307 -11.03 11.69 -5.92
CA LEU A 307 -11.23 11.10 -4.59
C LEU A 307 -12.61 11.41 -3.99
N ARG A 308 -13.12 12.62 -4.20
CA ARG A 308 -14.49 13.00 -3.79
C ARG A 308 -15.55 12.19 -4.54
N SER A 309 -15.34 11.89 -5.82
CA SER A 309 -16.25 11.06 -6.61
C SER A 309 -16.36 9.63 -6.07
N PHE A 310 -15.30 9.15 -5.40
CA PHE A 310 -15.25 7.87 -4.69
C PHE A 310 -15.71 7.97 -3.22
N GLY A 311 -16.04 9.19 -2.75
CA GLY A 311 -16.48 9.45 -1.37
C GLY A 311 -15.35 9.49 -0.33
N MET A 312 -14.12 9.74 -0.78
CA MET A 312 -12.92 9.72 0.08
C MET A 312 -12.45 11.12 0.50
N GLY A 313 -13.16 12.20 0.17
CA GLY A 313 -12.71 13.57 0.44
C GLY A 313 -12.43 13.85 1.92
N LYS A 314 -13.32 13.42 2.82
CA LYS A 314 -13.13 13.56 4.28
C LYS A 314 -11.95 12.70 4.78
N PHE A 315 -11.80 11.49 4.25
CA PHE A 315 -10.70 10.60 4.59
C PHE A 315 -9.35 11.19 4.14
N ALA A 316 -9.29 11.78 2.96
CA ALA A 316 -8.09 12.47 2.48
C ALA A 316 -7.67 13.61 3.43
N GLY A 317 -8.61 14.43 3.92
CA GLY A 317 -8.33 15.45 4.93
C GLY A 317 -7.77 14.88 6.23
N ALA A 318 -8.31 13.75 6.70
CA ALA A 318 -7.79 13.05 7.88
C ALA A 318 -6.37 12.53 7.65
N VAL A 319 -6.09 11.94 6.49
CA VAL A 319 -4.74 11.48 6.11
C VAL A 319 -3.76 12.64 6.05
N MET A 320 -4.12 13.79 5.41
CA MET A 320 -3.25 14.97 5.37
C MET A 320 -2.88 15.45 6.76
N TRP A 321 -3.83 15.47 7.69
CA TRP A 321 -3.56 15.85 9.08
C TRP A 321 -2.59 14.87 9.76
N VAL A 322 -2.80 13.56 9.60
CA VAL A 322 -1.91 12.55 10.19
C VAL A 322 -0.50 12.62 9.60
N LEU A 323 -0.37 12.83 8.29
CA LEU A 323 0.95 13.00 7.65
C LEU A 323 1.68 14.25 8.17
N HIS A 324 0.95 15.35 8.42
CA HIS A 324 1.51 16.54 9.03
C HIS A 324 2.04 16.26 10.44
N GLU A 325 1.21 15.69 11.31
CA GLU A 325 1.56 15.43 12.71
C GLU A 325 2.69 14.40 12.85
N VAL A 326 2.60 13.31 12.09
CA VAL A 326 3.55 12.19 12.24
C VAL A 326 4.87 12.46 11.53
N PHE A 327 4.82 12.95 10.30
CA PHE A 327 6.00 13.07 9.44
C PHE A 327 6.45 14.53 9.24
N ALA A 328 5.84 15.50 9.92
CA ALA A 328 6.08 16.94 9.72
C ALA A 328 5.96 17.34 8.22
N MET A 329 4.95 16.79 7.53
CA MET A 329 4.80 16.98 6.09
C MET A 329 4.61 18.46 5.74
N PRO A 330 5.45 19.03 4.84
CA PRO A 330 5.29 20.39 4.36
C PRO A 330 3.97 20.61 3.63
N VAL A 331 3.39 21.82 3.80
CA VAL A 331 2.08 22.21 3.23
C VAL A 331 2.05 22.09 1.71
N GLN A 332 3.18 22.28 1.05
CA GLN A 332 3.31 22.17 -0.42
C GLN A 332 2.95 20.79 -0.97
N TYR A 333 3.04 19.72 -0.16
CA TYR A 333 2.68 18.35 -0.56
C TYR A 333 1.23 18.00 -0.31
N TYR A 334 0.43 18.93 0.23
CA TYR A 334 -0.98 18.66 0.50
C TYR A 334 -1.80 18.63 -0.78
N ILE A 335 -2.68 17.65 -0.87
CA ILE A 335 -3.70 17.58 -1.93
C ILE A 335 -5.02 18.23 -1.48
N CYS A 336 -5.21 18.43 -0.17
CA CYS A 336 -6.35 19.15 0.40
C CYS A 336 -6.04 19.67 1.80
N GLN A 337 -6.94 20.50 2.35
CA GLN A 337 -6.84 20.99 3.72
C GLN A 337 -6.93 19.82 4.73
N PRO A 338 -6.05 19.79 5.74
CA PRO A 338 -6.09 18.79 6.81
C PRO A 338 -7.38 18.88 7.64
N ASP A 339 -7.98 17.72 7.96
CA ASP A 339 -9.09 17.59 8.91
C ASP A 339 -8.58 17.09 10.26
N GLY A 340 -8.33 18.02 11.19
CA GLY A 340 -7.81 17.67 12.52
C GLY A 340 -8.77 16.88 13.40
N HIS A 341 -10.10 16.96 13.17
CA HIS A 341 -11.06 16.18 13.95
C HIS A 341 -10.99 14.69 13.60
N GLU A 342 -11.07 14.38 12.33
CA GLU A 342 -10.98 13.00 11.85
C GLU A 342 -9.54 12.46 11.91
N GLY A 343 -8.54 13.32 11.69
CA GLY A 343 -7.13 12.95 11.78
C GLY A 343 -6.72 12.49 13.18
N ARG A 344 -7.16 13.17 14.24
CA ARG A 344 -6.89 12.72 15.64
C ARG A 344 -7.51 11.36 15.93
N LYS A 345 -8.72 11.09 15.45
CA LYS A 345 -9.35 9.76 15.59
C LYS A 345 -8.52 8.69 14.88
N MET A 346 -8.12 8.99 13.64
CA MET A 346 -7.30 8.09 12.82
C MET A 346 -5.96 7.81 13.49
N LEU A 347 -5.25 8.82 13.95
CA LEU A 347 -3.96 8.65 14.63
C LEU A 347 -4.12 7.83 15.93
N SER A 348 -5.16 8.06 16.71
CA SER A 348 -5.47 7.27 17.91
C SER A 348 -5.66 5.79 17.58
N GLU A 349 -6.40 5.45 16.54
CA GLU A 349 -6.59 4.07 16.08
C GLU A 349 -5.26 3.43 15.62
N ILE A 350 -4.42 4.17 14.89
CA ILE A 350 -3.10 3.71 14.42
C ILE A 350 -2.17 3.42 15.59
N MET A 351 -2.09 4.33 16.55
CA MET A 351 -1.20 4.19 17.71
C MET A 351 -1.62 3.03 18.63
N GLN A 352 -2.92 2.76 18.75
CA GLN A 352 -3.44 1.63 19.51
C GLN A 352 -3.30 0.30 18.77
N GLY A 353 -3.66 0.29 17.49
CA GLY A 353 -3.73 -0.92 16.68
C GLY A 353 -2.38 -1.41 16.16
N GLY A 354 -1.41 -0.52 15.96
CA GLY A 354 -0.18 -0.84 15.25
C GLY A 354 -0.42 -1.21 13.78
N ASN A 355 0.58 -1.78 13.14
CA ASN A 355 0.48 -2.15 11.73
C ASN A 355 -0.67 -3.14 11.48
N PHE A 356 -1.61 -2.79 10.59
CA PHE A 356 -2.82 -3.55 10.28
C PHE A 356 -3.68 -3.95 11.50
N GLY A 357 -3.66 -3.16 12.56
CA GLY A 357 -4.45 -3.45 13.76
C GLY A 357 -4.07 -4.75 14.49
N GLN A 358 -2.86 -5.28 14.24
CA GLN A 358 -2.40 -6.56 14.82
C GLN A 358 -2.27 -6.51 16.35
N TYR A 359 -2.03 -5.32 16.89
CA TYR A 359 -1.85 -5.10 18.33
C TYR A 359 -3.11 -4.53 19.02
N ASP A 360 -4.24 -4.48 18.30
CA ASP A 360 -5.50 -4.01 18.86
C ASP A 360 -6.08 -5.05 19.85
N GLU A 361 -5.92 -4.77 21.14
CA GLU A 361 -6.39 -5.65 22.21
C GLU A 361 -7.91 -5.65 22.36
N ARG A 362 -8.61 -4.60 21.90
CA ARG A 362 -10.07 -4.47 22.00
C ARG A 362 -10.84 -5.60 21.29
N GLY A 363 -10.22 -6.16 20.24
CA GLY A 363 -10.79 -7.26 19.46
C GLY A 363 -10.14 -8.63 19.67
N LYS A 364 -9.12 -8.73 20.51
CA LYS A 364 -8.28 -9.94 20.62
C LYS A 364 -9.08 -11.19 20.98
N ALA A 365 -9.92 -11.12 21.99
CA ALA A 365 -10.79 -12.22 22.42
C ALA A 365 -11.85 -12.60 21.36
N MET A 366 -12.33 -11.63 20.58
CA MET A 366 -13.29 -11.88 19.49
C MET A 366 -12.59 -12.45 18.25
N LYS A 367 -11.40 -11.99 17.92
CA LYS A 367 -10.60 -12.51 16.80
C LYS A 367 -10.22 -13.98 17.00
N GLN A 368 -9.94 -14.39 18.24
CA GLN A 368 -9.56 -15.75 18.61
C GLN A 368 -10.78 -16.68 18.84
N GLY A 369 -11.98 -16.14 18.87
CA GLY A 369 -13.20 -16.85 19.28
C GLY A 369 -13.98 -17.56 18.17
N GLY A 370 -13.35 -17.84 17.00
CA GLY A 370 -14.01 -18.51 15.87
C GLY A 370 -14.70 -17.54 14.89
N MET A 371 -15.21 -18.10 13.79
CA MET A 371 -15.71 -17.34 12.62
C MET A 371 -16.82 -16.35 12.96
N VAL A 372 -17.77 -16.72 13.83
CA VAL A 372 -18.91 -15.86 14.19
C VAL A 372 -18.44 -14.66 15.01
N LYS A 373 -17.58 -14.89 16.03
CA LYS A 373 -17.03 -13.81 16.87
C LYS A 373 -16.13 -12.88 16.07
N HIS A 374 -15.34 -13.41 15.15
CA HIS A 374 -14.53 -12.60 14.22
C HIS A 374 -15.42 -11.76 13.30
N GLY A 375 -16.50 -12.33 12.76
CA GLY A 375 -17.48 -11.59 11.95
C GLY A 375 -18.16 -10.47 12.73
N MET A 376 -18.54 -10.72 13.98
CA MET A 376 -19.12 -9.72 14.90
C MET A 376 -18.12 -8.59 15.20
N TRP A 377 -16.85 -8.91 15.45
CA TRP A 377 -15.82 -7.90 15.68
C TRP A 377 -15.65 -6.98 14.44
N LYS A 378 -15.59 -7.55 13.23
CA LYS A 378 -15.54 -6.75 11.99
C LYS A 378 -16.77 -5.85 11.84
N PHE A 379 -17.95 -6.38 12.12
CA PHE A 379 -19.18 -5.60 12.06
C PHE A 379 -19.15 -4.42 13.02
N LEU A 380 -18.82 -4.66 14.30
CA LEU A 380 -18.73 -3.60 15.32
C LEU A 380 -17.69 -2.56 14.99
N ARG A 381 -16.54 -2.97 14.41
CA ARG A 381 -15.52 -2.06 13.94
C ARG A 381 -16.07 -1.11 12.88
N ILE A 382 -16.77 -1.64 11.88
CA ILE A 382 -17.33 -0.84 10.78
C ILE A 382 -18.44 0.08 11.31
N MET A 383 -19.27 -0.37 12.24
CA MET A 383 -20.30 0.46 12.87
C MET A 383 -19.73 1.70 13.60
N ARG A 384 -18.52 1.62 14.15
CA ARG A 384 -17.81 2.78 14.73
C ARG A 384 -17.45 3.84 13.68
N LEU A 385 -17.33 3.44 12.40
CA LEU A 385 -16.98 4.34 11.32
C LEU A 385 -18.20 5.00 10.66
N VAL A 386 -19.43 4.57 10.98
CA VAL A 386 -20.67 5.13 10.42
C VAL A 386 -20.78 6.64 10.63
N PRO A 387 -20.49 7.23 11.81
CA PRO A 387 -20.60 8.67 12.00
C PRO A 387 -19.64 9.47 11.12
N SER A 388 -18.47 8.91 10.81
CA SER A 388 -17.44 9.57 10.00
C SER A 388 -17.60 9.30 8.50
N TYR A 389 -17.96 8.06 8.14
CA TYR A 389 -17.98 7.57 6.75
C TYR A 389 -19.25 6.76 6.42
N PRO A 390 -20.47 7.32 6.60
CA PRO A 390 -21.71 6.56 6.42
C PRO A 390 -21.86 5.98 5.01
N GLY A 391 -21.42 6.72 4.00
CA GLY A 391 -21.51 6.31 2.59
C GLY A 391 -20.65 5.13 2.18
N GLU A 392 -19.81 4.60 3.07
CA GLU A 392 -19.03 3.36 2.88
C GLU A 392 -19.43 2.32 3.93
N ALA A 393 -19.52 2.74 5.21
CA ALA A 393 -19.80 1.82 6.30
C ALA A 393 -21.18 1.15 6.20
N LEU A 394 -22.22 1.88 5.79
CA LEU A 394 -23.57 1.33 5.63
C LEU A 394 -23.71 0.39 4.42
N TRP A 395 -22.77 0.44 3.48
CA TRP A 395 -22.74 -0.47 2.34
C TRP A 395 -22.06 -1.81 2.62
N GLU A 396 -21.40 -1.95 3.75
CA GLU A 396 -20.70 -3.20 4.10
C GLU A 396 -21.58 -4.43 4.07
N PRO A 397 -22.79 -4.46 4.68
CA PRO A 397 -23.67 -5.62 4.61
C PRO A 397 -24.08 -5.95 3.18
N VAL A 398 -24.41 -4.91 2.38
CA VAL A 398 -24.79 -5.06 0.97
C VAL A 398 -23.62 -5.62 0.16
N PHE A 399 -22.42 -5.09 0.36
CA PHE A 399 -21.21 -5.56 -0.32
C PHE A 399 -20.90 -7.01 0.04
N ARG A 400 -21.09 -7.45 1.28
CA ARG A 400 -20.87 -8.85 1.69
C ARG A 400 -21.79 -9.81 0.96
N VAL A 401 -23.09 -9.47 0.86
CA VAL A 401 -24.06 -10.27 0.11
C VAL A 401 -23.68 -10.30 -1.38
N TYR A 402 -23.38 -9.13 -1.96
CA TYR A 402 -22.92 -9.01 -3.34
C TYR A 402 -21.65 -9.83 -3.60
N HIS A 403 -20.65 -9.74 -2.74
CA HIS A 403 -19.39 -10.48 -2.87
C HIS A 403 -19.59 -12.00 -2.71
N TRP A 404 -20.49 -12.42 -1.83
CA TRP A 404 -20.85 -13.83 -1.70
C TRP A 404 -21.51 -14.37 -2.97
N LEU A 405 -22.51 -13.68 -3.51
CA LEU A 405 -23.14 -14.03 -4.79
C LEU A 405 -22.12 -14.04 -5.93
N TRP A 406 -21.28 -13.03 -6.00
CA TRP A 406 -20.22 -12.93 -7.01
C TRP A 406 -19.29 -14.15 -6.99
N ARG A 407 -18.90 -14.65 -5.82
CA ARG A 407 -18.06 -15.86 -5.70
C ARG A 407 -18.73 -17.14 -6.17
N GLN A 408 -20.07 -17.23 -6.14
CA GLN A 408 -20.77 -18.42 -6.64
C GLN A 408 -20.76 -18.52 -8.18
N VAL A 409 -20.43 -17.42 -8.87
CA VAL A 409 -20.46 -17.32 -10.33
C VAL A 409 -19.05 -17.39 -10.93
N GLN A 410 -18.01 -17.32 -10.09
CA GLN A 410 -16.62 -17.45 -10.54
C GLN A 410 -16.17 -18.90 -10.54
#